data_5863708e9de28f779ba3cdfa9ac2090a
#
_entry.id   5863708e9de28f779ba3cdfa9ac2090a
#
_cell.length_a   1.000
_cell.length_b   1.000
_cell.length_c   1.000
_cell.angle_alpha   90.00
_cell.angle_beta   90.00
_cell.angle_gamma   90.00
#
_symmetry.space_group_name_H-M   'P 1'
#
loop_
_entity.id
_entity.type
_entity.pdbx_description
1 polymer ?
#
loop_
_entity_poly.entity_id
_entity_poly.type
_entity_poly.pdbx_seq_one_letter_code
_entity_poly.pdbx_strand_id
1 'polypeptide(L)'
;MLSKTYDVVVIGSGPAGATTARVASNLGLKVLLVDKRQELGAPVQCSGAVSRHALEAVGIIADDEFVLENIFGFGIFNQNGEEKIIDYRKLKPEEYGNGEDQKPLGFVVDRRRFDRYLMTQAERAGAEVWLKTEALGYQTSIDGTCEVKLIHFNKNISIKTRVLVGADGLQSQVGKWAGLHTHIKLNELASCLQYVVDGVETDGLLEIITGQHWAPGGYAWVFPKGHGYAEIGLGVARTMTPHDARWHLDFFMKNSFFKERFQNARILEIQGGGVPLAAPLKTQFADNLVLVGDAARHVNPITGGGIHTAVQSGQIAANFLAELFESGQKPTKQNLKGYQDNWLAESGNLMWKLYHEKTAIFKNKDIDQRDDLLFKTMSDYFSPYSEYKKI
;
A
#
# COMPACT_ATOMS: atom_id res chain seq x y z
N MET A 1 24.39 -19.25 23.74
CA MET A 1 23.86 -19.38 22.39
C MET A 1 24.59 -18.40 21.49
N LEU A 2 25.24 -18.84 20.41
CA LEU A 2 25.86 -17.92 19.45
C LEU A 2 24.77 -16.97 18.93
N SER A 3 24.95 -15.67 19.09
CA SER A 3 24.06 -14.64 18.58
C SER A 3 24.00 -14.80 17.05
N LYS A 4 22.84 -15.19 16.49
CA LYS A 4 22.64 -15.20 15.05
C LYS A 4 22.84 -13.79 14.53
N THR A 5 23.66 -13.64 13.51
CA THR A 5 23.95 -12.34 12.86
C THR A 5 23.37 -12.35 11.45
N TYR A 6 22.70 -11.26 11.07
CA TYR A 6 22.14 -11.05 9.75
C TYR A 6 22.70 -9.78 9.11
N ASP A 7 22.66 -9.68 7.79
CA ASP A 7 22.93 -8.41 7.10
C ASP A 7 21.74 -7.48 7.26
N VAL A 8 20.52 -8.03 7.10
CA VAL A 8 19.27 -7.27 7.16
C VAL A 8 18.26 -7.98 8.07
N VAL A 9 17.65 -7.24 8.98
CA VAL A 9 16.45 -7.67 9.69
C VAL A 9 15.28 -6.80 9.23
N VAL A 10 14.21 -7.43 8.74
CA VAL A 10 13.00 -6.75 8.24
C VAL A 10 11.87 -6.96 9.24
N ILE A 11 11.24 -5.86 9.69
CA ILE A 11 10.12 -5.89 10.64
C ILE A 11 8.81 -5.62 9.88
N GLY A 12 7.98 -6.66 9.78
CA GLY A 12 6.69 -6.65 9.06
C GLY A 12 6.78 -7.33 7.71
N SER A 13 5.89 -8.30 7.47
CA SER A 13 5.83 -9.15 6.27
C SER A 13 4.71 -8.73 5.29
N GLY A 14 4.26 -7.47 5.34
CA GLY A 14 3.41 -6.91 4.29
C GLY A 14 4.17 -6.77 2.96
N PRO A 15 3.51 -6.25 1.88
CA PRO A 15 4.12 -6.18 0.55
C PRO A 15 5.51 -5.54 0.51
N ALA A 16 5.75 -4.47 1.26
CA ALA A 16 7.07 -3.81 1.31
C ALA A 16 8.13 -4.71 1.94
N GLY A 17 7.85 -5.29 3.12
CA GLY A 17 8.82 -6.09 3.86
C GLY A 17 9.12 -7.42 3.18
N ALA A 18 8.11 -8.12 2.67
CA ALA A 18 8.30 -9.37 1.94
C ALA A 18 9.11 -9.16 0.65
N THR A 19 8.84 -8.06 -0.10
CA THR A 19 9.62 -7.70 -1.28
C THR A 19 11.06 -7.35 -0.91
N THR A 20 11.27 -6.56 0.15
CA THR A 20 12.62 -6.25 0.64
C THR A 20 13.40 -7.52 0.98
N ALA A 21 12.78 -8.44 1.73
CA ALA A 21 13.43 -9.68 2.15
C ALA A 21 13.76 -10.57 0.94
N ARG A 22 12.84 -10.72 -0.01
CA ARG A 22 13.05 -11.50 -1.23
C ARG A 22 14.19 -10.95 -2.07
N VAL A 23 14.16 -9.65 -2.37
CA VAL A 23 15.16 -9.04 -3.26
C VAL A 23 16.53 -9.02 -2.59
N ALA A 24 16.62 -8.66 -1.31
CA ALA A 24 17.88 -8.68 -0.56
C ALA A 24 18.49 -10.09 -0.47
N SER A 25 17.66 -11.13 -0.27
CA SER A 25 18.14 -12.53 -0.24
C SER A 25 18.62 -12.99 -1.63
N ASN A 26 17.93 -12.63 -2.71
CA ASN A 26 18.37 -12.91 -4.08
C ASN A 26 19.70 -12.25 -4.44
N LEU A 27 20.01 -11.11 -3.79
CA LEU A 27 21.30 -10.41 -3.92
C LEU A 27 22.39 -10.95 -2.96
N GLY A 28 22.13 -12.09 -2.30
CA GLY A 28 23.09 -12.80 -1.46
C GLY A 28 23.20 -12.27 -0.02
N LEU A 29 22.34 -11.35 0.41
CA LEU A 29 22.32 -10.88 1.79
C LEU A 29 21.65 -11.91 2.71
N LYS A 30 22.17 -12.05 3.92
CA LYS A 30 21.56 -12.88 4.97
C LYS A 30 20.42 -12.12 5.64
N VAL A 31 19.18 -12.51 5.36
CA VAL A 31 17.98 -11.78 5.77
C VAL A 31 17.17 -12.54 6.81
N LEU A 32 16.69 -11.84 7.84
CA LEU A 32 15.63 -12.29 8.74
C LEU A 32 14.40 -11.40 8.56
N LEU A 33 13.28 -11.99 8.18
CA LEU A 33 11.97 -11.34 8.11
C LEU A 33 11.13 -11.76 9.32
N VAL A 34 10.63 -10.80 10.10
CA VAL A 34 9.80 -11.09 11.27
C VAL A 34 8.43 -10.44 11.15
N ASP A 35 7.39 -11.13 11.62
CA ASP A 35 6.05 -10.58 11.75
C ASP A 35 5.43 -10.97 13.10
N LYS A 36 4.77 -10.00 13.75
CA LYS A 36 4.08 -10.22 15.03
C LYS A 36 2.84 -11.11 14.90
N ARG A 37 2.26 -11.16 13.70
CA ARG A 37 1.09 -11.99 13.41
C ARG A 37 1.49 -13.46 13.36
N GLN A 38 0.55 -14.30 13.73
CA GLN A 38 0.67 -15.77 13.56
C GLN A 38 0.09 -16.23 12.22
N GLU A 39 -0.70 -15.36 11.56
CA GLU A 39 -1.32 -15.60 10.27
C GLU A 39 -1.10 -14.38 9.36
N LEU A 40 -0.57 -14.64 8.18
CA LEU A 40 -0.28 -13.61 7.17
C LEU A 40 -1.54 -13.18 6.43
N GLY A 41 -1.59 -11.90 6.06
CA GLY A 41 -2.71 -11.32 5.34
C GLY A 41 -3.98 -11.12 6.18
N ALA A 42 -3.98 -11.51 7.46
CA ALA A 42 -5.11 -11.35 8.37
C ALA A 42 -4.77 -10.40 9.56
N PRO A 43 -5.71 -9.53 9.99
CA PRO A 43 -6.96 -9.21 9.31
C PRO A 43 -6.73 -8.47 7.98
N VAL A 44 -7.62 -8.66 7.01
CA VAL A 44 -7.58 -7.92 5.74
C VAL A 44 -8.02 -6.48 5.98
N GLN A 45 -7.25 -5.53 5.46
CA GLN A 45 -7.49 -4.08 5.63
C GLN A 45 -7.36 -3.31 4.30
N CYS A 46 -7.50 -3.99 3.17
CA CYS A 46 -7.23 -3.43 1.86
C CYS A 46 -8.06 -4.13 0.79
N SER A 47 -8.59 -3.39 -0.16
CA SER A 47 -9.37 -3.90 -1.29
C SER A 47 -8.58 -4.78 -2.27
N GLY A 48 -7.26 -4.69 -2.28
CA GLY A 48 -6.42 -5.58 -3.08
C GLY A 48 -6.20 -5.14 -4.53
N ALA A 49 -6.61 -3.94 -4.93
CA ALA A 49 -6.32 -3.45 -6.27
C ALA A 49 -4.82 -3.19 -6.46
N VAL A 50 -4.23 -3.77 -7.50
CA VAL A 50 -2.79 -3.64 -7.80
C VAL A 50 -2.55 -3.59 -9.30
N SER A 51 -1.61 -2.75 -9.73
CA SER A 51 -1.20 -2.63 -11.13
C SER A 51 -0.38 -3.85 -11.58
N ARG A 52 -0.66 -4.37 -12.78
CA ARG A 52 0.16 -5.40 -13.42
C ARG A 52 1.61 -4.97 -13.57
N HIS A 53 1.86 -3.78 -14.09
CA HIS A 53 3.22 -3.26 -14.27
C HIS A 53 4.00 -3.15 -12.94
N ALA A 54 3.32 -2.80 -11.85
CA ALA A 54 3.98 -2.72 -10.55
C ALA A 54 4.41 -4.09 -10.01
N LEU A 55 3.66 -5.15 -10.29
CA LEU A 55 4.05 -6.51 -9.95
C LEU A 55 5.19 -7.01 -10.85
N GLU A 56 5.07 -6.81 -12.16
CA GLU A 56 6.10 -7.19 -13.14
C GLU A 56 7.44 -6.50 -12.86
N ALA A 57 7.43 -5.20 -12.51
CA ALA A 57 8.63 -4.43 -12.20
C ALA A 57 9.43 -4.99 -11.02
N VAL A 58 8.78 -5.69 -10.10
CA VAL A 58 9.44 -6.36 -8.97
C VAL A 58 9.56 -7.88 -9.20
N GLY A 59 9.31 -8.38 -10.43
CA GLY A 59 9.44 -9.78 -10.80
C GLY A 59 8.36 -10.68 -10.19
N ILE A 60 7.17 -10.15 -9.93
CA ILE A 60 6.00 -10.92 -9.50
C ILE A 60 5.12 -11.15 -10.72
N ILE A 61 4.86 -12.43 -11.03
CA ILE A 61 3.93 -12.83 -12.07
C ILE A 61 2.57 -13.05 -11.42
N ALA A 62 1.52 -12.51 -12.03
CA ALA A 62 0.15 -12.73 -11.58
C ALA A 62 -0.21 -14.22 -11.71
N ASP A 63 -0.87 -14.76 -10.70
CA ASP A 63 -1.20 -16.17 -10.58
C ASP A 63 -2.62 -16.32 -10.00
N ASP A 64 -3.36 -17.32 -10.48
CA ASP A 64 -4.71 -17.65 -10.00
C ASP A 64 -4.73 -18.03 -8.50
N GLU A 65 -3.57 -18.34 -7.91
CA GLU A 65 -3.45 -18.55 -6.47
C GLU A 65 -3.92 -17.34 -5.67
N PHE A 66 -3.69 -16.10 -6.17
CA PHE A 66 -4.03 -14.88 -5.44
C PHE A 66 -4.85 -13.86 -6.25
N VAL A 67 -4.93 -13.98 -7.56
CA VAL A 67 -5.76 -13.09 -8.40
C VAL A 67 -7.22 -13.51 -8.29
N LEU A 68 -8.09 -12.55 -7.97
CA LEU A 68 -9.54 -12.75 -7.91
C LEU A 68 -10.23 -12.24 -9.16
N GLU A 69 -9.75 -11.11 -9.73
CA GLU A 69 -10.36 -10.49 -10.89
C GLU A 69 -9.34 -9.69 -11.71
N ASN A 70 -9.49 -9.74 -13.03
CA ASN A 70 -8.73 -8.95 -13.98
C ASN A 70 -9.37 -7.57 -14.17
N ILE A 71 -8.57 -6.52 -14.12
CA ILE A 71 -9.03 -5.14 -14.23
C ILE A 71 -8.54 -4.52 -15.55
N PHE A 72 -9.45 -3.91 -16.27
CA PHE A 72 -9.19 -3.31 -17.58
C PHE A 72 -9.37 -1.78 -17.60
N GLY A 73 -9.80 -1.19 -16.50
CA GLY A 73 -10.00 0.26 -16.42
C GLY A 73 -10.70 0.72 -15.16
N PHE A 74 -11.26 1.91 -15.27
CA PHE A 74 -11.88 2.63 -14.16
C PHE A 74 -13.23 3.23 -14.59
N GLY A 75 -14.21 3.18 -13.69
CA GLY A 75 -15.41 4.01 -13.72
C GLY A 75 -15.28 5.09 -12.66
N ILE A 76 -15.16 6.35 -13.05
CA ILE A 76 -15.10 7.46 -12.11
C ILE A 76 -16.46 8.17 -12.10
N PHE A 77 -17.07 8.31 -10.93
CA PHE A 77 -18.38 8.92 -10.76
C PHE A 77 -18.28 10.13 -9.84
N ASN A 78 -19.01 11.20 -10.16
CA ASN A 78 -19.19 12.30 -9.25
C ASN A 78 -20.35 12.03 -8.26
N GLN A 79 -20.61 12.97 -7.36
CA GLN A 79 -21.66 12.84 -6.34
C GLN A 79 -23.08 12.67 -6.92
N ASN A 80 -23.33 13.12 -8.14
CA ASN A 80 -24.63 13.09 -8.82
C ASN A 80 -24.80 11.86 -9.75
N GLY A 81 -23.75 11.04 -9.90
CA GLY A 81 -23.75 9.88 -10.79
C GLY A 81 -23.32 10.17 -12.23
N GLU A 82 -22.80 11.38 -12.52
CA GLU A 82 -22.13 11.62 -13.79
C GLU A 82 -20.85 10.78 -13.84
N GLU A 83 -20.64 10.08 -14.94
CA GLU A 83 -19.58 9.10 -15.07
C GLU A 83 -18.52 9.48 -16.10
N LYS A 84 -17.30 9.04 -15.86
CA LYS A 84 -16.22 8.98 -16.83
C LYS A 84 -15.64 7.58 -16.85
N ILE A 85 -15.94 6.84 -17.90
CA ILE A 85 -15.42 5.49 -18.11
C ILE A 85 -14.07 5.55 -18.81
N ILE A 86 -13.07 4.91 -18.22
CA ILE A 86 -11.70 4.82 -18.72
C ILE A 86 -11.38 3.35 -18.93
N ASP A 87 -11.81 2.80 -20.07
CA ASP A 87 -11.57 1.41 -20.46
C ASP A 87 -10.35 1.35 -21.39
N TYR A 88 -9.26 0.78 -20.89
CA TYR A 88 -7.99 0.68 -21.60
C TYR A 88 -8.05 -0.22 -22.82
N ARG A 89 -8.97 -1.21 -22.86
CA ARG A 89 -9.22 -2.05 -24.04
C ARG A 89 -9.69 -1.22 -25.23
N LYS A 90 -10.45 -0.14 -24.95
CA LYS A 90 -10.97 0.80 -25.96
C LYS A 90 -10.01 1.93 -26.29
N LEU A 91 -9.27 2.41 -25.29
CA LEU A 91 -8.39 3.57 -25.42
C LEU A 91 -7.01 3.23 -25.97
N LYS A 92 -6.51 2.02 -25.70
CA LYS A 92 -5.21 1.52 -26.15
C LYS A 92 -5.28 0.03 -26.55
N PRO A 93 -6.05 -0.31 -27.58
CA PRO A 93 -6.26 -1.70 -27.97
C PRO A 93 -4.97 -2.40 -28.45
N GLU A 94 -3.98 -1.63 -28.94
CA GLU A 94 -2.67 -2.15 -29.35
C GLU A 94 -1.83 -2.65 -28.18
N GLU A 95 -2.02 -2.11 -26.97
CA GLU A 95 -1.26 -2.46 -25.77
C GLU A 95 -2.00 -3.49 -24.89
N TYR A 96 -3.33 -3.34 -24.78
CA TYR A 96 -4.16 -4.15 -23.89
C TYR A 96 -4.94 -5.25 -24.61
N GLY A 97 -4.87 -5.28 -25.94
CA GLY A 97 -5.46 -6.32 -26.76
C GLY A 97 -6.98 -6.26 -26.95
N ASN A 98 -7.47 -7.04 -27.90
CA ASN A 98 -8.89 -7.25 -28.18
C ASN A 98 -9.18 -8.75 -28.18
N GLY A 99 -10.34 -9.16 -27.65
CA GLY A 99 -10.75 -10.56 -27.65
C GLY A 99 -10.02 -11.44 -26.64
N GLU A 100 -9.53 -12.61 -27.05
CA GLU A 100 -8.96 -13.62 -26.16
C GLU A 100 -7.57 -13.26 -25.61
N ASP A 101 -6.82 -12.39 -26.29
CA ASP A 101 -5.46 -11.98 -25.90
C ASP A 101 -5.42 -10.70 -25.05
N GLN A 102 -6.49 -10.38 -24.35
CA GLN A 102 -6.56 -9.18 -23.50
C GLN A 102 -5.54 -9.22 -22.35
N LYS A 103 -4.72 -8.17 -22.24
CA LYS A 103 -3.81 -7.98 -21.11
C LYS A 103 -4.48 -7.07 -20.07
N PRO A 104 -4.66 -7.52 -18.83
CA PRO A 104 -5.23 -6.67 -17.80
C PRO A 104 -4.32 -5.50 -17.46
N LEU A 105 -4.92 -4.36 -17.11
CA LEU A 105 -4.22 -3.20 -16.56
C LEU A 105 -3.69 -3.49 -15.15
N GLY A 106 -4.45 -4.29 -14.42
CA GLY A 106 -4.17 -4.67 -13.05
C GLY A 106 -5.07 -5.79 -12.59
N PHE A 107 -5.05 -6.03 -11.31
CA PHE A 107 -5.76 -7.12 -10.67
C PHE A 107 -6.42 -6.65 -9.37
N VAL A 108 -7.50 -7.32 -8.98
CA VAL A 108 -7.92 -7.37 -7.59
C VAL A 108 -7.44 -8.70 -7.02
N VAL A 109 -6.67 -8.65 -5.95
CA VAL A 109 -6.05 -9.83 -5.33
C VAL A 109 -6.70 -10.16 -3.98
N ASP A 110 -6.74 -11.46 -3.66
CA ASP A 110 -6.95 -11.90 -2.28
C ASP A 110 -5.72 -11.57 -1.45
N ARG A 111 -5.82 -10.61 -0.53
CA ARG A 111 -4.70 -10.14 0.29
C ARG A 111 -4.15 -11.22 1.23
N ARG A 112 -4.97 -12.17 1.68
CA ARG A 112 -4.48 -13.29 2.49
C ARG A 112 -3.56 -14.19 1.68
N ARG A 113 -3.96 -14.53 0.45
CA ARG A 113 -3.18 -15.36 -0.46
C ARG A 113 -1.98 -14.60 -1.01
N PHE A 114 -2.17 -13.35 -1.41
CA PHE A 114 -1.10 -12.50 -1.96
C PHE A 114 0.03 -12.25 -0.95
N ASP A 115 -0.30 -11.87 0.29
CA ASP A 115 0.73 -11.63 1.32
C ASP A 115 1.48 -12.93 1.67
N ARG A 116 0.79 -14.09 1.69
CA ARG A 116 1.42 -15.41 1.86
C ARG A 116 2.32 -15.76 0.68
N TYR A 117 1.86 -15.52 -0.54
CA TYR A 117 2.67 -15.71 -1.75
C TYR A 117 3.96 -14.88 -1.68
N LEU A 118 3.88 -13.59 -1.39
CA LEU A 118 5.06 -12.73 -1.28
C LEU A 118 6.06 -13.23 -0.24
N MET A 119 5.57 -13.66 0.91
CA MET A 119 6.42 -14.20 1.98
C MET A 119 7.06 -15.53 1.55
N THR A 120 6.31 -16.42 0.91
CA THR A 120 6.85 -17.70 0.37
C THR A 120 7.94 -17.44 -0.66
N GLN A 121 7.79 -16.42 -1.50
CA GLN A 121 8.85 -16.02 -2.43
C GLN A 121 10.10 -15.49 -1.70
N ALA A 122 9.93 -14.78 -0.58
CA ALA A 122 11.07 -14.35 0.24
C ALA A 122 11.81 -15.53 0.88
N GLU A 123 11.07 -16.52 1.40
CA GLU A 123 11.65 -17.76 1.97
C GLU A 123 12.38 -18.57 0.88
N ARG A 124 11.78 -18.75 -0.29
CA ARG A 124 12.40 -19.44 -1.44
C ARG A 124 13.67 -18.73 -1.93
N ALA A 125 13.76 -17.41 -1.78
CA ALA A 125 14.95 -16.62 -2.06
C ALA A 125 16.05 -16.79 -0.98
N GLY A 126 15.76 -17.43 0.15
CA GLY A 126 16.71 -17.71 1.22
C GLY A 126 16.54 -16.85 2.47
N ALA A 127 15.49 -16.02 2.57
CA ALA A 127 15.19 -15.30 3.81
C ALA A 127 14.74 -16.28 4.91
N GLU A 128 15.27 -16.12 6.11
CA GLU A 128 14.71 -16.77 7.30
C GLU A 128 13.45 -16.00 7.74
N VAL A 129 12.33 -16.70 7.98
CA VAL A 129 11.05 -16.06 8.33
C VAL A 129 10.58 -16.51 9.71
N TRP A 130 10.28 -15.54 10.58
CA TRP A 130 9.75 -15.79 11.91
C TRP A 130 8.39 -15.12 12.10
N LEU A 131 7.33 -15.91 12.15
CA LEU A 131 6.00 -15.45 12.55
C LEU A 131 5.89 -15.42 14.08
N LYS A 132 4.82 -14.78 14.59
CA LYS A 132 4.58 -14.59 16.04
C LYS A 132 5.83 -14.03 16.74
N THR A 133 6.45 -13.06 16.04
CA THR A 133 7.71 -12.44 16.48
C THR A 133 7.54 -10.92 16.46
N GLU A 134 7.49 -10.33 17.64
CA GLU A 134 7.32 -8.89 17.81
C GLU A 134 8.65 -8.22 18.09
N ALA A 135 8.95 -7.15 17.36
CA ALA A 135 10.09 -6.30 17.65
C ALA A 135 9.74 -5.28 18.75
N LEU A 136 10.64 -5.13 19.71
CA LEU A 136 10.46 -4.25 20.88
C LEU A 136 11.32 -3.00 20.82
N GLY A 137 12.40 -3.01 20.04
CA GLY A 137 13.33 -1.90 19.92
C GLY A 137 14.63 -2.32 19.25
N TYR A 138 15.45 -1.34 18.94
CA TYR A 138 16.81 -1.60 18.47
C TYR A 138 17.78 -0.61 19.12
N GLN A 139 19.06 -0.98 19.14
CA GLN A 139 20.14 -0.17 19.65
C GLN A 139 21.36 -0.28 18.72
N THR A 140 21.89 0.86 18.30
CA THR A 140 23.11 0.91 17.48
C THR A 140 24.33 0.57 18.31
N SER A 141 25.32 -0.09 17.71
CA SER A 141 26.57 -0.49 18.31
C SER A 141 27.76 0.28 17.71
N ILE A 142 28.84 0.44 18.46
CA ILE A 142 30.05 1.16 18.02
C ILE A 142 30.70 0.51 16.80
N ASP A 143 30.54 -0.81 16.64
CA ASP A 143 31.08 -1.57 15.50
C ASP A 143 30.36 -1.34 14.17
N GLY A 144 29.30 -0.51 14.18
CA GLY A 144 28.49 -0.19 12.98
C GLY A 144 27.38 -1.20 12.68
N THR A 145 27.06 -2.08 13.66
CA THR A 145 25.88 -2.95 13.65
C THR A 145 24.81 -2.42 14.59
N CYS A 146 23.65 -3.07 14.61
CA CYS A 146 22.63 -2.84 15.63
C CYS A 146 22.11 -4.16 16.22
N GLU A 147 21.67 -4.09 17.46
CA GLU A 147 20.98 -5.15 18.15
C GLU A 147 19.49 -4.90 18.16
N VAL A 148 18.69 -5.87 17.67
CA VAL A 148 17.23 -5.81 17.63
C VAL A 148 16.68 -6.73 18.72
N LYS A 149 15.86 -6.18 19.59
CA LYS A 149 15.18 -6.93 20.67
C LYS A 149 13.84 -7.45 20.15
N LEU A 150 13.61 -8.74 20.27
CA LEU A 150 12.43 -9.43 19.78
C LEU A 150 11.79 -10.25 20.92
N ILE A 151 10.47 -10.45 20.81
CA ILE A 151 9.75 -11.54 21.49
C ILE A 151 9.34 -12.56 20.44
N HIS A 152 9.86 -13.78 20.54
CA HIS A 152 9.51 -14.91 19.67
C HIS A 152 8.88 -16.01 20.51
N PHE A 153 7.62 -16.35 20.26
CA PHE A 153 6.84 -17.29 21.07
C PHE A 153 7.00 -17.05 22.59
N ASN A 154 6.81 -15.80 23.03
CA ASN A 154 6.93 -15.35 24.41
C ASN A 154 8.37 -15.46 25.02
N LYS A 155 9.39 -15.63 24.18
CA LYS A 155 10.80 -15.62 24.62
C LYS A 155 11.51 -14.36 24.14
N ASN A 156 12.17 -13.67 25.03
CA ASN A 156 13.03 -12.54 24.68
C ASN A 156 14.27 -13.05 23.95
N ILE A 157 14.55 -12.45 22.79
CA ILE A 157 15.70 -12.79 21.95
C ILE A 157 16.32 -11.48 21.48
N SER A 158 17.65 -11.44 21.40
CA SER A 158 18.41 -10.36 20.77
C SER A 158 19.07 -10.87 19.49
N ILE A 159 18.91 -10.13 18.41
CA ILE A 159 19.48 -10.43 17.08
C ILE A 159 20.40 -9.31 16.67
N LYS A 160 21.62 -9.65 16.24
CA LYS A 160 22.57 -8.69 15.69
C LYS A 160 22.40 -8.57 14.18
N THR A 161 22.36 -7.34 13.67
CA THR A 161 22.24 -7.06 12.22
C THR A 161 23.04 -5.84 11.81
N ARG A 162 23.35 -5.72 10.51
CA ARG A 162 23.97 -4.50 9.96
C ARG A 162 22.92 -3.40 9.80
N VAL A 163 21.72 -3.75 9.35
CA VAL A 163 20.63 -2.78 9.16
C VAL A 163 19.27 -3.38 9.53
N LEU A 164 18.42 -2.53 10.09
CA LEU A 164 17.01 -2.79 10.36
C LEU A 164 16.16 -2.12 9.29
N VAL A 165 15.25 -2.87 8.67
CA VAL A 165 14.24 -2.33 7.74
C VAL A 165 12.89 -2.32 8.45
N GLY A 166 12.34 -1.13 8.64
CA GLY A 166 10.99 -0.96 9.18
C GLY A 166 9.94 -1.01 8.07
N ALA A 167 9.19 -2.11 8.04
CA ALA A 167 8.05 -2.35 7.15
C ALA A 167 6.77 -2.60 7.98
N ASP A 168 6.69 -2.01 9.16
CA ASP A 168 5.70 -2.26 10.22
C ASP A 168 4.40 -1.45 10.05
N GLY A 169 4.21 -0.85 8.88
CA GLY A 169 2.94 -0.26 8.45
C GLY A 169 2.65 1.12 9.04
N LEU A 170 1.39 1.51 8.97
CA LEU A 170 0.87 2.85 9.21
C LEU A 170 1.38 3.56 10.49
N GLN A 171 1.53 2.83 11.58
CA GLN A 171 1.94 3.40 12.88
C GLN A 171 3.37 3.01 13.28
N SER A 172 4.29 3.03 12.32
CA SER A 172 5.65 2.54 12.50
C SER A 172 6.24 2.83 13.88
N GLN A 173 6.41 1.77 14.67
CA GLN A 173 7.14 1.82 15.92
C GLN A 173 8.65 1.86 15.65
N VAL A 174 9.08 1.15 14.60
CA VAL A 174 10.49 1.14 14.17
C VAL A 174 10.97 2.56 13.89
N GLY A 175 10.20 3.35 13.17
CA GLY A 175 10.52 4.76 12.92
C GLY A 175 10.55 5.61 14.20
N LYS A 176 9.64 5.36 15.15
CA LYS A 176 9.64 6.06 16.45
C LYS A 176 10.89 5.75 17.27
N TRP A 177 11.35 4.50 17.30
CA TRP A 177 12.59 4.15 18.01
C TRP A 177 13.80 4.88 17.45
N ALA A 178 13.78 5.16 16.13
CA ALA A 178 14.83 5.92 15.44
C ALA A 178 14.70 7.44 15.61
N GLY A 179 13.72 7.94 16.37
CA GLY A 179 13.45 9.37 16.50
C GLY A 179 12.84 10.03 15.26
N LEU A 180 12.31 9.24 14.32
CA LEU A 180 11.64 9.75 13.13
C LEU A 180 10.19 10.16 13.44
N HIS A 181 9.71 11.22 12.79
CA HIS A 181 8.37 11.75 13.01
C HIS A 181 7.29 10.93 12.25
N THR A 182 7.02 9.70 12.73
CA THR A 182 6.04 8.81 12.11
C THR A 182 4.58 9.08 12.50
N HIS A 183 4.34 10.02 13.44
CA HIS A 183 2.98 10.39 13.85
C HIS A 183 2.18 10.97 12.68
N ILE A 184 0.97 10.43 12.43
CA ILE A 184 0.04 10.91 11.40
C ILE A 184 -1.02 11.76 12.07
N LYS A 185 -1.27 12.94 11.53
CA LYS A 185 -2.34 13.82 11.99
C LYS A 185 -3.70 13.26 11.56
N LEU A 186 -4.74 13.50 12.37
CA LEU A 186 -6.08 12.99 12.08
C LEU A 186 -6.65 13.45 10.73
N ASN A 187 -6.27 14.64 10.26
CA ASN A 187 -6.69 15.13 8.94
C ASN A 187 -5.88 14.55 7.77
N GLU A 188 -4.86 13.76 8.06
CA GLU A 188 -4.01 13.05 7.08
C GLU A 188 -4.26 11.52 7.13
N LEU A 189 -5.20 11.08 7.97
CA LEU A 189 -5.58 9.69 8.13
C LEU A 189 -6.99 9.48 7.61
N ALA A 190 -7.17 8.64 6.60
CA ALA A 190 -8.49 8.15 6.20
C ALA A 190 -8.88 6.97 7.08
N SER A 191 -10.09 7.01 7.63
CA SER A 191 -10.75 5.87 8.27
C SER A 191 -11.54 5.13 7.20
N CYS A 192 -11.15 3.92 6.86
CA CYS A 192 -11.74 3.13 5.78
C CYS A 192 -12.56 1.97 6.35
N LEU A 193 -13.69 1.71 5.72
CA LEU A 193 -14.52 0.53 5.94
C LEU A 193 -15.01 0.00 4.60
N GLN A 194 -15.08 -1.33 4.47
CA GLN A 194 -15.57 -2.00 3.28
C GLN A 194 -16.30 -3.28 3.63
N TYR A 195 -17.28 -3.64 2.80
CA TYR A 195 -18.03 -4.88 2.86
C TYR A 195 -17.69 -5.72 1.64
N VAL A 196 -17.30 -6.97 1.84
CA VAL A 196 -17.35 -7.98 0.78
C VAL A 196 -18.79 -8.46 0.69
N VAL A 197 -19.37 -8.39 -0.48
CA VAL A 197 -20.77 -8.69 -0.72
C VAL A 197 -20.97 -9.69 -1.86
N ASP A 198 -22.05 -10.45 -1.77
CA ASP A 198 -22.60 -11.26 -2.87
C ASP A 198 -23.83 -10.54 -3.46
N GLY A 199 -24.13 -10.80 -4.73
CA GLY A 199 -25.32 -10.30 -5.39
C GLY A 199 -25.19 -8.87 -5.95
N VAL A 200 -23.98 -8.42 -6.23
CA VAL A 200 -23.68 -7.14 -6.88
C VAL A 200 -22.90 -7.38 -8.15
N GLU A 201 -23.49 -7.01 -9.28
CA GLU A 201 -22.85 -7.14 -10.60
C GLU A 201 -21.72 -6.12 -10.78
N THR A 202 -20.63 -6.56 -11.41
CA THR A 202 -19.46 -5.75 -11.77
C THR A 202 -18.98 -6.13 -13.18
N ASP A 203 -18.25 -5.23 -13.86
CA ASP A 203 -17.85 -5.37 -15.26
C ASP A 203 -16.33 -5.35 -15.50
N GLY A 204 -15.54 -5.66 -14.46
CA GLY A 204 -14.07 -5.66 -14.56
C GLY A 204 -13.44 -4.26 -14.52
N LEU A 205 -14.21 -3.24 -14.12
CA LEU A 205 -13.70 -1.90 -13.83
C LEU A 205 -13.59 -1.68 -12.32
N LEU A 206 -12.61 -0.88 -11.90
CA LEU A 206 -12.58 -0.31 -10.54
C LEU A 206 -13.45 0.95 -10.53
N GLU A 207 -14.56 0.89 -9.85
CA GLU A 207 -15.46 2.04 -9.73
C GLU A 207 -15.07 2.89 -8.52
N ILE A 208 -14.92 4.18 -8.76
CA ILE A 208 -14.53 5.20 -7.77
C ILE A 208 -15.58 6.29 -7.78
N ILE A 209 -16.18 6.55 -6.64
CA ILE A 209 -17.26 7.51 -6.48
C ILE A 209 -16.78 8.66 -5.61
N THR A 210 -16.59 9.82 -6.21
CA THR A 210 -16.22 11.05 -5.52
C THR A 210 -17.46 11.77 -5.01
N GLY A 211 -17.29 12.59 -3.99
CA GLY A 211 -18.37 13.42 -3.43
C GLY A 211 -18.31 13.46 -1.91
N GLN A 212 -18.25 14.70 -1.38
CA GLN A 212 -18.18 14.93 0.07
C GLN A 212 -19.48 14.52 0.78
N HIS A 213 -20.57 14.40 0.03
CA HIS A 213 -21.83 13.89 0.55
C HIS A 213 -21.75 12.41 0.94
N TRP A 214 -21.04 11.62 0.16
CA TRP A 214 -20.87 10.17 0.39
C TRP A 214 -19.70 9.88 1.32
N ALA A 215 -18.54 10.45 1.03
CA ALA A 215 -17.28 10.15 1.70
C ALA A 215 -16.49 11.42 2.01
N PRO A 216 -16.83 12.17 3.07
CA PRO A 216 -16.15 13.40 3.43
C PRO A 216 -14.65 13.24 3.63
N GLY A 217 -13.85 13.93 2.79
CA GLY A 217 -12.39 13.87 2.83
C GLY A 217 -11.76 12.67 2.12
N GLY A 218 -12.58 11.87 1.40
CA GLY A 218 -12.14 10.70 0.64
C GLY A 218 -13.06 10.40 -0.54
N TYR A 219 -13.31 9.12 -0.78
CA TYR A 219 -14.19 8.61 -1.85
C TYR A 219 -14.76 7.24 -1.48
N ALA A 220 -15.82 6.83 -2.18
CA ALA A 220 -16.34 5.46 -2.10
C ALA A 220 -15.88 4.64 -3.30
N TRP A 221 -15.94 3.31 -3.19
CA TRP A 221 -15.55 2.42 -4.28
C TRP A 221 -16.44 1.18 -4.37
N VAL A 222 -16.52 0.62 -5.57
CA VAL A 222 -17.05 -0.71 -5.84
C VAL A 222 -16.02 -1.46 -6.68
N PHE A 223 -15.43 -2.49 -6.11
CA PHE A 223 -14.38 -3.27 -6.76
C PHE A 223 -14.84 -4.72 -6.96
N PRO A 224 -14.66 -5.29 -8.16
CA PRO A 224 -14.99 -6.68 -8.42
C PRO A 224 -14.07 -7.61 -7.61
N LYS A 225 -14.62 -8.73 -7.16
CA LYS A 225 -13.89 -9.80 -6.43
C LYS A 225 -13.98 -11.15 -7.15
N GLY A 226 -14.48 -11.16 -8.38
CA GLY A 226 -14.73 -12.39 -9.13
C GLY A 226 -15.90 -13.21 -8.59
N HIS A 227 -16.35 -14.19 -9.36
CA HIS A 227 -17.39 -15.15 -8.96
C HIS A 227 -18.71 -14.53 -8.45
N GLY A 228 -19.08 -13.35 -8.92
CA GLY A 228 -20.29 -12.63 -8.47
C GLY A 228 -20.14 -11.88 -7.16
N TYR A 229 -18.93 -11.81 -6.61
CA TYR A 229 -18.63 -11.02 -5.42
C TYR A 229 -18.12 -9.63 -5.79
N ALA A 230 -18.45 -8.66 -4.95
CA ALA A 230 -17.93 -7.30 -5.02
C ALA A 230 -17.45 -6.83 -3.64
N GLU A 231 -16.66 -5.79 -3.63
CA GLU A 231 -16.28 -5.07 -2.43
C GLU A 231 -16.78 -3.64 -2.55
N ILE A 232 -17.64 -3.24 -1.63
CA ILE A 232 -18.18 -1.88 -1.51
C ILE A 232 -17.54 -1.24 -0.29
N GLY A 233 -16.90 -0.12 -0.48
CA GLY A 233 -16.22 0.55 0.62
C GLY A 233 -16.12 2.05 0.45
N LEU A 234 -15.63 2.72 1.49
CA LEU A 234 -15.27 4.12 1.47
C LEU A 234 -14.21 4.45 2.51
N GLY A 235 -13.55 5.58 2.27
CA GLY A 235 -12.66 6.21 3.24
C GLY A 235 -13.13 7.61 3.59
N VAL A 236 -13.12 7.96 4.87
CA VAL A 236 -13.49 9.30 5.36
C VAL A 236 -12.39 9.91 6.21
N ALA A 237 -12.23 11.22 6.12
CA ALA A 237 -11.41 11.98 7.05
C ALA A 237 -12.25 12.36 8.29
N ARG A 238 -11.90 11.81 9.45
CA ARG A 238 -12.65 12.02 10.71
C ARG A 238 -12.75 13.50 11.14
N THR A 239 -11.92 14.37 10.61
CA THR A 239 -11.98 15.82 10.85
C THR A 239 -13.01 16.54 10.00
N MET A 240 -13.62 15.86 9.00
CA MET A 240 -14.58 16.44 8.06
C MET A 240 -16.01 15.94 8.27
N THR A 241 -16.22 15.00 9.19
CA THR A 241 -17.54 14.44 9.51
C THR A 241 -17.64 14.03 10.98
N PRO A 242 -18.79 14.19 11.65
CA PRO A 242 -19.02 13.66 12.98
C PRO A 242 -19.29 12.15 12.97
N HIS A 243 -19.69 11.58 11.82
CA HIS A 243 -20.06 10.16 11.68
C HIS A 243 -18.82 9.31 11.39
N ASP A 244 -18.90 8.02 11.73
CA ASP A 244 -17.87 7.03 11.40
C ASP A 244 -18.01 6.51 9.95
N ALA A 245 -17.01 5.75 9.51
CA ALA A 245 -17.00 5.19 8.17
C ALA A 245 -18.17 4.21 7.93
N ARG A 246 -18.66 3.52 8.97
CA ARG A 246 -19.78 2.60 8.86
C ARG A 246 -21.06 3.33 8.54
N TRP A 247 -21.34 4.41 9.28
CA TRP A 247 -22.53 5.24 9.01
C TRP A 247 -22.54 5.73 7.55
N HIS A 248 -21.40 6.22 7.06
CA HIS A 248 -21.27 6.70 5.69
C HIS A 248 -21.44 5.58 4.65
N LEU A 249 -20.87 4.40 4.91
CA LEU A 249 -21.01 3.27 4.00
C LEU A 249 -22.47 2.76 3.93
N ASP A 250 -23.12 2.60 5.07
CA ASP A 250 -24.52 2.21 5.12
C ASP A 250 -25.43 3.26 4.46
N PHE A 251 -25.12 4.55 4.64
CA PHE A 251 -25.82 5.67 3.99
C PHE A 251 -25.63 5.65 2.47
N PHE A 252 -24.40 5.48 1.99
CA PHE A 252 -24.06 5.38 0.57
C PHE A 252 -24.81 4.22 -0.10
N MET A 253 -24.77 3.03 0.50
CA MET A 253 -25.44 1.86 -0.07
C MET A 253 -26.95 2.04 -0.20
N LYS A 254 -27.59 2.74 0.76
CA LYS A 254 -29.05 2.93 0.79
C LYS A 254 -29.55 4.11 -0.03
N ASN A 255 -28.72 5.13 -0.27
CA ASN A 255 -29.19 6.41 -0.79
C ASN A 255 -28.51 6.87 -2.07
N SER A 256 -27.37 6.25 -2.47
CA SER A 256 -26.67 6.64 -3.69
C SER A 256 -27.46 6.27 -4.96
N PHE A 257 -27.00 6.77 -6.09
CA PHE A 257 -27.51 6.38 -7.39
C PHE A 257 -27.32 4.89 -7.70
N PHE A 258 -26.48 4.17 -6.95
CA PHE A 258 -26.31 2.72 -6.98
C PHE A 258 -27.25 1.93 -6.08
N LYS A 259 -28.17 2.57 -5.33
CA LYS A 259 -29.03 1.92 -4.32
C LYS A 259 -29.79 0.69 -4.83
N GLU A 260 -30.28 0.74 -6.09
CA GLU A 260 -31.02 -0.38 -6.69
C GLU A 260 -30.08 -1.56 -6.99
N ARG A 261 -28.84 -1.29 -7.42
CA ARG A 261 -27.80 -2.32 -7.60
C ARG A 261 -27.42 -3.00 -6.28
N PHE A 262 -27.50 -2.27 -5.16
CA PHE A 262 -27.12 -2.78 -3.86
C PHE A 262 -28.28 -3.41 -3.05
N GLN A 263 -29.53 -3.33 -3.52
CA GLN A 263 -30.70 -3.78 -2.74
C GLN A 263 -30.66 -5.26 -2.36
N ASN A 264 -30.00 -6.09 -3.18
CA ASN A 264 -29.87 -7.53 -2.95
C ASN A 264 -28.48 -7.92 -2.39
N ALA A 265 -27.63 -6.95 -2.08
CA ALA A 265 -26.29 -7.20 -1.57
C ALA A 265 -26.35 -7.92 -0.21
N ARG A 266 -25.65 -9.04 -0.12
CA ARG A 266 -25.50 -9.83 1.12
C ARG A 266 -24.08 -9.66 1.63
N ILE A 267 -23.95 -9.07 2.82
CA ILE A 267 -22.64 -8.83 3.44
C ILE A 267 -22.07 -10.16 3.93
N LEU A 268 -20.89 -10.51 3.43
CA LEU A 268 -20.14 -11.73 3.77
C LEU A 268 -18.99 -11.44 4.73
N GLU A 269 -18.33 -10.29 4.58
CA GLU A 269 -17.19 -9.90 5.40
C GLU A 269 -17.16 -8.37 5.59
N ILE A 270 -16.75 -7.95 6.78
CA ILE A 270 -16.51 -6.55 7.13
C ILE A 270 -15.01 -6.35 7.32
N GLN A 271 -14.42 -5.43 6.58
CA GLN A 271 -13.01 -5.12 6.65
C GLN A 271 -12.82 -3.63 6.90
N GLY A 272 -11.81 -3.24 7.66
CA GLY A 272 -11.56 -1.83 7.94
C GLY A 272 -10.13 -1.57 8.37
N GLY A 273 -9.70 -0.34 8.16
CA GLY A 273 -8.35 0.09 8.50
C GLY A 273 -8.12 1.57 8.30
N GLY A 274 -6.92 2.02 8.61
CA GLY A 274 -6.47 3.38 8.35
C GLY A 274 -5.58 3.43 7.12
N VAL A 275 -5.71 4.49 6.32
CA VAL A 275 -4.82 4.77 5.18
C VAL A 275 -4.13 6.11 5.40
N PRO A 276 -2.78 6.17 5.35
CA PRO A 276 -2.03 7.40 5.54
C PRO A 276 -2.07 8.26 4.27
N LEU A 277 -3.04 9.15 4.15
CA LEU A 277 -3.11 10.14 3.08
C LEU A 277 -2.25 11.36 3.38
N ALA A 278 -1.09 11.14 3.96
CA ALA A 278 -0.12 12.13 4.42
C ALA A 278 0.99 12.35 3.39
N ALA A 279 1.76 13.42 3.58
CA ALA A 279 3.02 13.57 2.86
C ALA A 279 3.99 12.41 3.20
N PRO A 280 4.82 11.96 2.28
CA PRO A 280 5.93 11.09 2.61
C PRO A 280 6.78 11.64 3.75
N LEU A 281 7.43 10.78 4.52
CA LEU A 281 8.33 11.23 5.57
C LEU A 281 9.48 12.05 4.96
N LYS A 282 9.80 13.19 5.57
CA LYS A 282 10.95 14.03 5.16
C LYS A 282 12.29 13.29 5.34
N THR A 283 12.34 12.38 6.30
CA THR A 283 13.50 11.51 6.54
C THR A 283 12.99 10.11 6.80
N GLN A 284 13.47 9.15 6.01
CA GLN A 284 13.02 7.76 6.00
C GLN A 284 14.10 6.79 6.50
N PHE A 285 15.16 7.33 7.08
CA PHE A 285 16.36 6.59 7.52
C PHE A 285 16.96 7.20 8.78
N ALA A 286 17.71 6.38 9.51
CA ALA A 286 18.57 6.75 10.62
C ALA A 286 19.80 5.84 10.62
N ASP A 287 20.70 5.97 11.60
CA ASP A 287 21.82 5.03 11.70
C ASP A 287 21.32 3.59 11.83
N ASN A 288 21.79 2.71 10.95
CA ASN A 288 21.41 1.30 10.84
C ASN A 288 19.90 1.07 10.59
N LEU A 289 19.17 2.02 10.00
CA LEU A 289 17.73 1.89 9.80
C LEU A 289 17.26 2.58 8.55
N VAL A 290 16.36 1.89 7.79
CA VAL A 290 15.52 2.47 6.72
C VAL A 290 14.06 2.07 6.93
N LEU A 291 13.12 2.93 6.49
CA LEU A 291 11.69 2.66 6.48
C LEU A 291 11.20 2.46 5.04
N VAL A 292 10.28 1.51 4.84
CA VAL A 292 9.67 1.20 3.55
C VAL A 292 8.14 1.11 3.66
N GLY A 293 7.44 1.28 2.55
CA GLY A 293 5.98 1.18 2.49
C GLY A 293 5.27 2.21 3.37
N ASP A 294 4.15 1.81 3.97
CA ASP A 294 3.33 2.70 4.82
C ASP A 294 4.09 3.23 6.04
N ALA A 295 5.10 2.50 6.52
CA ALA A 295 5.97 2.97 7.60
C ALA A 295 6.72 4.25 7.24
N ALA A 296 7.04 4.44 5.95
CA ALA A 296 7.62 5.65 5.39
C ALA A 296 6.56 6.56 4.72
N ARG A 297 5.27 6.21 4.81
CA ARG A 297 4.15 6.88 4.13
C ARG A 297 4.25 6.85 2.61
N HIS A 298 4.71 5.71 2.06
CA HIS A 298 4.76 5.47 0.62
C HIS A 298 3.37 5.05 0.11
N VAL A 299 2.40 5.92 0.24
CA VAL A 299 1.02 5.74 -0.20
C VAL A 299 0.62 6.93 -1.05
N ASN A 300 -0.07 6.68 -2.15
CA ASN A 300 -0.59 7.76 -2.97
C ASN A 300 -1.60 8.59 -2.15
N PRO A 301 -1.35 9.86 -1.92
CA PRO A 301 -2.18 10.67 -1.01
C PRO A 301 -3.55 11.04 -1.58
N ILE A 302 -3.79 10.84 -2.89
CA ILE A 302 -5.09 11.07 -3.54
C ILE A 302 -5.89 9.77 -3.58
N THR A 303 -5.29 8.68 -4.10
CA THR A 303 -6.00 7.42 -4.34
C THR A 303 -5.95 6.45 -3.16
N GLY A 304 -5.07 6.66 -2.18
CA GLY A 304 -4.83 5.69 -1.11
C GLY A 304 -4.13 4.41 -1.58
N GLY A 305 -3.73 4.31 -2.84
CA GLY A 305 -3.03 3.16 -3.40
C GLY A 305 -1.63 3.02 -2.79
N GLY A 306 -1.37 1.89 -2.11
CA GLY A 306 -0.12 1.66 -1.37
C GLY A 306 0.63 0.39 -1.77
N ILE A 307 -0.02 -0.62 -2.38
CA ILE A 307 0.65 -1.90 -2.67
C ILE A 307 1.81 -1.72 -3.65
N HIS A 308 1.58 -1.01 -4.76
CA HIS A 308 2.60 -0.78 -5.79
C HIS A 308 3.80 0.02 -5.26
N THR A 309 3.56 1.08 -4.51
CA THR A 309 4.63 1.88 -3.90
C THR A 309 5.35 1.12 -2.78
N ALA A 310 4.65 0.23 -2.07
CA ALA A 310 5.23 -0.63 -1.05
C ALA A 310 6.22 -1.64 -1.66
N VAL A 311 5.81 -2.39 -2.71
CA VAL A 311 6.71 -3.35 -3.36
C VAL A 311 7.91 -2.64 -4.03
N GLN A 312 7.68 -1.50 -4.67
CA GLN A 312 8.73 -0.69 -5.28
C GLN A 312 9.74 -0.18 -4.23
N SER A 313 9.26 0.39 -3.13
CA SER A 313 10.16 0.89 -2.07
C SER A 313 10.95 -0.23 -1.41
N GLY A 314 10.36 -1.41 -1.28
CA GLY A 314 11.04 -2.60 -0.79
C GLY A 314 12.17 -3.04 -1.71
N GLN A 315 11.94 -3.04 -3.03
CA GLN A 315 12.97 -3.35 -4.03
C GLN A 315 14.10 -2.31 -4.02
N ILE A 316 13.76 -1.01 -4.01
CA ILE A 316 14.75 0.08 -3.97
C ILE A 316 15.64 -0.05 -2.72
N ALA A 317 15.03 -0.31 -1.56
CA ALA A 317 15.77 -0.50 -0.32
C ALA A 317 16.74 -1.69 -0.39
N ALA A 318 16.27 -2.83 -0.89
CA ALA A 318 17.08 -4.05 -1.00
C ALA A 318 18.27 -3.85 -1.95
N ASN A 319 18.05 -3.30 -3.15
CA ASN A 319 19.12 -3.02 -4.12
C ASN A 319 20.14 -2.06 -3.52
N PHE A 320 19.68 -0.95 -2.96
CA PHE A 320 20.56 0.05 -2.34
C PHE A 320 21.42 -0.54 -1.22
N LEU A 321 20.81 -1.36 -0.34
CA LEU A 321 21.54 -1.98 0.78
C LEU A 321 22.58 -3.00 0.30
N ALA A 322 22.28 -3.75 -0.77
CA ALA A 322 23.25 -4.68 -1.36
C ALA A 322 24.46 -3.92 -1.92
N GLU A 323 24.26 -2.88 -2.71
CA GLU A 323 25.32 -2.01 -3.25
C GLU A 323 26.15 -1.34 -2.13
N LEU A 324 25.47 -0.82 -1.09
CA LEU A 324 26.12 -0.22 0.07
C LEU A 324 27.04 -1.22 0.77
N PHE A 325 26.61 -2.47 0.90
CA PHE A 325 27.39 -3.49 1.59
C PHE A 325 28.52 -4.06 0.73
N GLU A 326 28.30 -4.19 -0.58
CA GLU A 326 29.33 -4.58 -1.54
C GLU A 326 30.48 -3.57 -1.59
N SER A 327 30.15 -2.27 -1.51
CA SER A 327 31.17 -1.19 -1.45
C SER A 327 31.88 -1.08 -0.10
N GLY A 328 31.58 -1.97 0.87
CA GLY A 328 32.20 -1.98 2.20
C GLY A 328 31.76 -0.82 3.10
N GLN A 329 30.74 -0.05 2.71
CA GLN A 329 30.27 1.09 3.49
C GLN A 329 29.41 0.63 4.68
N LYS A 330 29.49 1.42 5.77
CA LYS A 330 28.63 1.23 6.94
C LYS A 330 27.27 1.90 6.74
N PRO A 331 26.19 1.33 7.26
CA PRO A 331 24.83 1.90 7.14
C PRO A 331 24.61 3.05 8.16
N THR A 332 25.44 4.08 8.04
CA THR A 332 25.30 5.34 8.80
C THR A 332 24.16 6.17 8.20
N LYS A 333 23.61 7.07 9.02
CA LYS A 333 22.60 8.03 8.54
C LYS A 333 23.05 8.77 7.29
N GLN A 334 24.33 9.15 7.20
CA GLN A 334 24.86 9.84 6.02
C GLN A 334 24.80 8.97 4.77
N ASN A 335 25.23 7.71 4.86
CA ASN A 335 25.28 6.79 3.73
C ASN A 335 23.90 6.30 3.32
N LEU A 336 22.99 6.09 4.29
CA LEU A 336 21.60 5.65 4.02
C LEU A 336 20.72 6.73 3.36
N LYS A 337 21.19 7.98 3.28
CA LYS A 337 20.50 9.03 2.52
C LYS A 337 20.26 8.64 1.07
N GLY A 338 21.20 7.92 0.44
CA GLY A 338 21.09 7.46 -0.96
C GLY A 338 19.84 6.61 -1.22
N TYR A 339 19.39 5.81 -0.27
CA TYR A 339 18.11 5.09 -0.35
C TYR A 339 16.93 6.05 -0.60
N GLN A 340 16.84 7.09 0.22
CA GLN A 340 15.76 8.08 0.07
C GLN A 340 15.88 8.85 -1.24
N ASP A 341 17.09 9.20 -1.65
CA ASP A 341 17.33 9.92 -2.92
C ASP A 341 16.85 9.06 -4.11
N ASN A 342 17.16 7.75 -4.12
CA ASN A 342 16.67 6.81 -5.13
C ASN A 342 15.14 6.70 -5.13
N TRP A 343 14.52 6.57 -3.94
CA TRP A 343 13.08 6.51 -3.85
C TRP A 343 12.40 7.80 -4.31
N LEU A 344 12.97 8.97 -3.98
CA LEU A 344 12.45 10.27 -4.44
C LEU A 344 12.49 10.38 -5.96
N ALA A 345 13.57 9.91 -6.60
CA ALA A 345 13.71 9.93 -8.06
C ALA A 345 12.65 9.04 -8.75
N GLU A 346 12.37 7.88 -8.20
CA GLU A 346 11.45 6.90 -8.81
C GLU A 346 9.97 7.23 -8.58
N SER A 347 9.59 7.61 -7.36
CA SER A 347 8.17 7.79 -7.00
C SER A 347 7.91 8.93 -6.03
N GLY A 348 8.88 9.27 -5.18
CA GLY A 348 8.64 10.16 -4.07
C GLY A 348 8.30 11.58 -4.49
N ASN A 349 8.92 12.09 -5.56
CA ASN A 349 8.61 13.43 -6.11
C ASN A 349 7.16 13.50 -6.61
N LEU A 350 6.66 12.44 -7.25
CA LEU A 350 5.26 12.35 -7.64
C LEU A 350 4.34 12.33 -6.39
N MET A 351 4.68 11.57 -5.36
CA MET A 351 3.88 11.52 -4.13
C MET A 351 3.81 12.89 -3.43
N TRP A 352 4.91 13.65 -3.42
CA TRP A 352 4.92 15.03 -2.92
C TRP A 352 4.03 15.95 -3.75
N LYS A 353 4.09 15.87 -5.08
CA LYS A 353 3.21 16.63 -5.99
C LYS A 353 1.74 16.33 -5.69
N LEU A 354 1.36 15.05 -5.66
CA LEU A 354 -0.01 14.61 -5.37
C LEU A 354 -0.49 15.04 -3.97
N TYR A 355 0.40 15.06 -2.97
CA TYR A 355 0.05 15.56 -1.65
C TYR A 355 -0.27 17.06 -1.66
N HIS A 356 0.49 17.86 -2.41
CA HIS A 356 0.22 19.29 -2.55
C HIS A 356 -1.10 19.54 -3.29
N GLU A 357 -1.38 18.82 -4.35
CA GLU A 357 -2.63 18.89 -5.11
C GLU A 357 -3.83 18.52 -4.22
N LYS A 358 -3.77 17.38 -3.53
CA LYS A 358 -4.80 17.00 -2.56
C LYS A 358 -5.01 18.11 -1.51
N THR A 359 -3.93 18.66 -0.98
CA THR A 359 -4.03 19.69 0.04
C THR A 359 -4.69 20.94 -0.50
N ALA A 360 -4.44 21.31 -1.76
CA ALA A 360 -5.10 22.44 -2.42
C ALA A 360 -6.61 22.20 -2.61
N ILE A 361 -6.99 21.00 -3.07
CA ILE A 361 -8.39 20.60 -3.22
C ILE A 361 -9.12 20.73 -1.88
N PHE A 362 -8.60 20.13 -0.82
CA PHE A 362 -9.29 20.07 0.48
C PHE A 362 -9.19 21.37 1.30
N LYS A 363 -8.37 22.35 0.91
CA LYS A 363 -8.39 23.71 1.43
C LYS A 363 -9.53 24.55 0.86
N ASN A 364 -10.07 24.18 -0.29
CA ASN A 364 -11.21 24.88 -0.87
C ASN A 364 -12.42 24.74 0.05
N LYS A 365 -13.04 25.88 0.42
CA LYS A 365 -14.20 25.91 1.31
C LYS A 365 -15.51 25.64 0.57
N ASP A 366 -15.54 25.88 -0.72
CA ASP A 366 -16.67 25.56 -1.59
C ASP A 366 -16.70 24.04 -1.82
N ILE A 367 -17.76 23.38 -1.38
CA ILE A 367 -17.91 21.94 -1.42
C ILE A 367 -18.08 21.46 -2.86
N ASP A 368 -18.88 22.15 -3.66
CA ASP A 368 -19.16 21.76 -5.04
C ASP A 368 -17.90 21.87 -5.90
N GLN A 369 -17.15 22.97 -5.79
CA GLN A 369 -15.86 23.11 -6.46
C GLN A 369 -14.84 22.07 -5.99
N ARG A 370 -14.86 21.68 -4.73
CA ARG A 370 -13.99 20.63 -4.20
C ARG A 370 -14.32 19.27 -4.85
N ASP A 371 -15.60 18.94 -4.97
CA ASP A 371 -16.06 17.69 -5.56
C ASP A 371 -15.73 17.64 -7.05
N ASP A 372 -15.94 18.72 -7.79
CA ASP A 372 -15.55 18.85 -9.19
C ASP A 372 -14.02 18.68 -9.39
N LEU A 373 -13.22 19.34 -8.53
CA LEU A 373 -11.77 19.20 -8.58
C LEU A 373 -11.31 17.78 -8.27
N LEU A 374 -11.92 17.12 -7.29
CA LEU A 374 -11.58 15.74 -6.96
C LEU A 374 -11.96 14.76 -8.09
N PHE A 375 -13.16 14.90 -8.64
CA PHE A 375 -13.61 14.12 -9.79
C PHE A 375 -12.69 14.29 -10.99
N LYS A 376 -12.33 15.53 -11.32
CA LYS A 376 -11.39 15.84 -12.40
C LYS A 376 -10.01 15.23 -12.12
N THR A 377 -9.45 15.45 -10.94
CA THR A 377 -8.11 14.94 -10.58
C THR A 377 -8.04 13.42 -10.65
N MET A 378 -9.06 12.72 -10.13
CA MET A 378 -9.13 11.25 -10.23
C MET A 378 -9.23 10.79 -11.69
N SER A 379 -10.08 11.46 -12.48
CA SER A 379 -10.27 11.16 -13.89
C SER A 379 -8.98 11.34 -14.70
N ASP A 380 -8.25 12.41 -14.42
CA ASP A 380 -6.97 12.70 -15.09
C ASP A 380 -5.87 11.73 -14.62
N TYR A 381 -5.81 11.41 -13.33
CA TYR A 381 -4.84 10.45 -12.78
C TYR A 381 -4.94 9.06 -13.42
N PHE A 382 -6.16 8.54 -13.59
CA PHE A 382 -6.39 7.22 -14.16
C PHE A 382 -6.42 7.19 -15.71
N SER A 383 -6.38 8.34 -16.36
CA SER A 383 -6.31 8.40 -17.82
C SER A 383 -5.01 7.78 -18.36
N PRO A 384 -5.03 7.01 -19.47
CA PRO A 384 -3.81 6.53 -20.13
C PRO A 384 -2.93 7.67 -20.66
N TYR A 385 -3.51 8.85 -20.84
CA TYR A 385 -2.84 10.06 -21.33
C TYR A 385 -2.44 11.01 -20.21
N SER A 386 -2.47 10.53 -18.98
CA SER A 386 -2.18 11.33 -17.76
C SER A 386 -0.76 11.86 -17.75
N GLU A 387 -0.61 13.12 -17.36
CA GLU A 387 0.70 13.72 -17.09
C GLU A 387 1.41 13.07 -15.89
N TYR A 388 0.67 12.43 -14.98
CA TYR A 388 1.23 11.70 -13.83
C TYR A 388 1.99 10.42 -14.22
N LYS A 389 1.86 9.95 -15.46
CA LYS A 389 2.57 8.77 -15.99
C LYS A 389 3.87 9.12 -16.70
N LYS A 390 4.18 10.41 -16.82
CA LYS A 390 5.42 10.91 -17.47
C LYS A 390 6.54 11.21 -16.48
N ILE A 391 6.29 10.99 -15.19
CA ILE A 391 7.24 11.32 -14.11
C ILE A 391 7.87 10.02 -13.58
#